data_27b0f4614dbd960fe98cc8aae1e1dd58
#
_entry.id   27b0f4614dbd960fe98cc8aae1e1dd58
#
_cell.length_a   1.000
_cell.length_b   1.000
_cell.length_c   1.000
_cell.angle_alpha   90.00
_cell.angle_beta   90.00
_cell.angle_gamma   90.00
#
_symmetry.space_group_name_H-M   'P 1'
#
loop_
_entity.id
_entity.type
_entity.pdbx_description
1 polymer ?
#
loop_
_entity_poly.entity_id
_entity_poly.type
_entity_poly.pdbx_seq_one_letter_code
_entity_poly.pdbx_strand_id
1 'polypeptide(L)'
;MRHWRDRKESQNLMTNLLPGERIDDLQRNGYKIIQNTEKFCFGMDAVLLSSFAAVKPEELVLDMGTGTGIIPILLEAKTEGRHFTGLEIQEESADMARRSVMLNNLQGKVDIVEGDIKEASHIFGKNVFNVVTVNPPYMNDLHGIKNPDMPKAIARHEVLCTLEDVVREGAAVLKQNGRMYMVHRPHRLVEIIQAMTRYKLEPKRIRFVHPYRDKEANMVLIEALKGGKSMVKVEEPLVVYKDVNVYTEELLALYGN
;
A
#
# COMPACT_ATOMS: atom_id res chain seq x y z
N MET A 1 0.15 -5.44 -41.94
CA MET A 1 -0.04 -6.76 -41.30
C MET A 1 0.93 -7.06 -40.14
N ARG A 2 2.16 -6.52 -40.08
CA ARG A 2 3.08 -6.71 -38.92
C ARG A 2 2.55 -6.10 -37.61
N HIS A 3 2.01 -4.90 -37.65
CA HIS A 3 1.47 -4.20 -36.44
C HIS A 3 0.27 -4.88 -35.75
N TRP A 4 -0.40 -5.80 -36.42
CA TRP A 4 -1.54 -6.55 -35.84
C TRP A 4 -1.11 -7.84 -35.15
N ARG A 5 -0.03 -8.47 -35.64
CA ARG A 5 0.61 -9.62 -34.99
C ARG A 5 1.33 -9.21 -33.71
N ASP A 6 2.09 -8.11 -33.75
CA ASP A 6 2.82 -7.60 -32.58
C ASP A 6 1.88 -7.21 -31.42
N ARG A 7 0.69 -6.69 -31.71
CA ARG A 7 -0.34 -6.41 -30.70
C ARG A 7 -0.97 -7.68 -30.12
N LYS A 8 -1.20 -8.71 -30.91
CA LYS A 8 -1.74 -9.99 -30.41
C LYS A 8 -0.71 -10.79 -29.61
N GLU A 9 0.54 -10.76 -30.01
CA GLU A 9 1.64 -11.38 -29.24
C GLU A 9 1.89 -10.63 -27.94
N SER A 10 1.86 -9.31 -27.93
CA SER A 10 1.93 -8.49 -26.71
C SER A 10 0.73 -8.76 -25.78
N GLN A 11 -0.49 -8.85 -26.31
CA GLN A 11 -1.67 -9.20 -25.51
C GLN A 11 -1.65 -10.63 -24.98
N ASN A 12 -1.08 -11.60 -25.72
CA ASN A 12 -0.92 -12.97 -25.23
C ASN A 12 0.19 -13.09 -24.16
N LEU A 13 1.24 -12.30 -24.22
CA LEU A 13 2.25 -12.19 -23.15
C LEU A 13 1.67 -11.53 -21.89
N MET A 14 0.72 -10.61 -22.04
CA MET A 14 0.04 -9.90 -20.94
C MET A 14 -0.99 -10.74 -20.19
N THR A 15 -1.47 -11.85 -20.74
CA THR A 15 -2.53 -12.71 -20.16
C THR A 15 -2.04 -14.09 -19.73
N ASN A 16 -0.76 -14.39 -19.81
CA ASN A 16 -0.22 -15.65 -19.29
C ASN A 16 -0.18 -15.61 -17.76
N LEU A 17 -1.28 -16.05 -17.16
CA LEU A 17 -1.30 -16.31 -15.71
C LEU A 17 -0.42 -17.52 -15.41
N LEU A 18 0.39 -17.41 -14.39
CA LEU A 18 1.16 -18.51 -13.84
C LEU A 18 0.25 -19.40 -12.95
N PRO A 19 0.65 -20.65 -12.64
CA PRO A 19 -0.11 -21.49 -11.75
C PRO A 19 -0.45 -20.80 -10.41
N GLY A 20 -1.71 -20.90 -9.98
CA GLY A 20 -2.21 -20.24 -8.76
C GLY A 20 -2.58 -18.78 -8.91
N GLU A 21 -2.30 -18.16 -10.07
CA GLU A 21 -2.65 -16.75 -10.32
C GLU A 21 -4.09 -16.59 -10.83
N ARG A 22 -4.67 -15.44 -10.48
CA ARG A 22 -5.97 -14.97 -11.01
C ARG A 22 -5.92 -13.47 -11.27
N ILE A 23 -6.87 -12.99 -12.05
CA ILE A 23 -7.09 -11.56 -12.27
C ILE A 23 -8.32 -11.14 -11.47
N ASP A 24 -8.17 -10.12 -10.62
CA ASP A 24 -9.26 -9.49 -9.89
C ASP A 24 -9.53 -8.10 -10.47
N ASP A 25 -10.82 -7.70 -10.49
CA ASP A 25 -11.26 -6.37 -10.91
C ASP A 25 -11.16 -5.41 -9.71
N LEU A 26 -10.55 -4.25 -9.91
CA LEU A 26 -10.41 -3.22 -8.87
C LEU A 26 -11.65 -2.33 -8.75
N GLN A 27 -12.66 -2.53 -9.59
CA GLN A 27 -13.91 -1.75 -9.65
C GLN A 27 -13.67 -0.24 -9.79
N ARG A 28 -12.53 0.13 -10.36
CA ARG A 28 -12.08 1.51 -10.58
C ARG A 28 -11.44 1.61 -11.96
N ASN A 29 -11.91 2.50 -12.81
CA ASN A 29 -11.40 2.73 -14.17
C ASN A 29 -11.30 1.47 -15.05
N GLY A 30 -11.97 0.37 -14.68
CA GLY A 30 -11.81 -0.95 -15.31
C GLY A 30 -10.45 -1.60 -15.05
N TYR A 31 -9.68 -1.10 -14.08
CA TYR A 31 -8.37 -1.64 -13.74
C TYR A 31 -8.45 -3.00 -13.08
N LYS A 32 -7.46 -3.81 -13.36
CA LYS A 32 -7.35 -5.20 -12.93
C LYS A 32 -6.01 -5.43 -12.25
N ILE A 33 -5.94 -6.46 -11.41
CA ILE A 33 -4.72 -6.83 -10.72
C ILE A 33 -4.51 -8.34 -10.78
N ILE A 34 -3.26 -8.76 -10.97
CA ILE A 34 -2.87 -10.17 -10.91
C ILE A 34 -2.51 -10.51 -9.48
N GLN A 35 -3.07 -11.59 -8.97
CA GLN A 35 -2.79 -12.10 -7.62
C GLN A 35 -2.62 -13.60 -7.64
N ASN A 36 -1.87 -14.13 -6.67
CA ASN A 36 -1.74 -15.56 -6.45
C ASN A 36 -2.49 -15.96 -5.17
N THR A 37 -3.49 -16.84 -5.32
CA THR A 37 -4.37 -17.28 -4.21
C THR A 37 -3.66 -18.14 -3.17
N GLU A 38 -2.52 -18.74 -3.52
CA GLU A 38 -1.67 -19.50 -2.60
C GLU A 38 -0.72 -18.61 -1.80
N LYS A 39 -0.69 -17.31 -2.10
CA LYS A 39 0.15 -16.29 -1.47
C LYS A 39 -0.71 -15.22 -0.82
N PHE A 40 -0.06 -14.16 -0.36
CA PHE A 40 -0.79 -13.00 0.16
C PHE A 40 -1.56 -12.29 -0.96
N CYS A 41 -2.89 -12.21 -0.80
CA CYS A 41 -3.74 -11.35 -1.61
C CYS A 41 -3.98 -10.03 -0.87
N PHE A 42 -4.13 -8.93 -1.61
CA PHE A 42 -4.45 -7.65 -0.98
C PHE A 42 -5.76 -7.73 -0.19
N GLY A 43 -5.80 -7.02 0.91
CA GLY A 43 -6.99 -6.86 1.74
C GLY A 43 -7.63 -5.50 1.58
N MET A 44 -8.68 -5.26 2.35
CA MET A 44 -9.37 -3.98 2.46
C MET A 44 -8.44 -2.84 2.89
N ASP A 45 -7.40 -3.13 3.66
CA ASP A 45 -6.37 -2.21 4.14
C ASP A 45 -5.72 -1.42 3.00
N ALA A 46 -5.37 -2.06 1.90
CA ALA A 46 -4.79 -1.39 0.73
C ALA A 46 -5.78 -0.40 0.07
N VAL A 47 -7.06 -0.78 -0.02
CA VAL A 47 -8.12 0.09 -0.56
C VAL A 47 -8.36 1.28 0.35
N LEU A 48 -8.41 1.06 1.66
CA LEU A 48 -8.57 2.10 2.66
C LEU A 48 -7.39 3.06 2.68
N LEU A 49 -6.15 2.55 2.65
CA LEU A 49 -4.96 3.38 2.61
C LEU A 49 -4.91 4.24 1.35
N SER A 50 -5.18 3.65 0.17
CA SER A 50 -5.22 4.39 -1.10
C SER A 50 -6.31 5.47 -1.14
N SER A 51 -7.39 5.31 -0.35
CA SER A 51 -8.47 6.30 -0.25
C SER A 51 -8.20 7.36 0.82
N PHE A 52 -7.41 7.02 1.84
CA PHE A 52 -7.00 7.95 2.89
C PHE A 52 -5.84 8.85 2.45
N ALA A 53 -4.96 8.34 1.58
CA ALA A 53 -3.82 9.07 1.07
C ALA A 53 -4.26 10.18 0.10
N ALA A 54 -3.80 11.41 0.35
CA ALA A 54 -4.02 12.54 -0.54
C ALA A 54 -2.78 12.74 -1.42
N VAL A 55 -2.97 12.71 -2.73
CA VAL A 55 -1.92 12.99 -3.72
C VAL A 55 -2.38 14.17 -4.57
N LYS A 56 -1.53 15.20 -4.67
CA LYS A 56 -1.81 16.39 -5.48
C LYS A 56 -1.26 16.21 -6.90
N PRO A 57 -1.73 16.99 -7.87
CA PRO A 57 -1.10 17.06 -9.18
C PRO A 57 0.42 17.26 -9.09
N GLU A 58 1.16 16.68 -10.03
CA GLU A 58 2.63 16.74 -10.13
C GLU A 58 3.41 16.10 -8.97
N GLU A 59 2.78 15.47 -8.00
CA GLU A 59 3.48 14.77 -6.91
C GLU A 59 4.00 13.41 -7.34
N LEU A 60 5.18 13.07 -6.82
CA LEU A 60 5.80 11.76 -6.95
C LEU A 60 5.47 10.93 -5.72
N VAL A 61 5.02 9.70 -5.94
CA VAL A 61 4.55 8.77 -4.91
C VAL A 61 5.44 7.54 -4.86
N LEU A 62 5.81 7.09 -3.65
CA LEU A 62 6.47 5.80 -3.41
C LEU A 62 5.55 4.97 -2.51
N ASP A 63 5.26 3.74 -2.92
CA ASP A 63 4.63 2.71 -2.10
C ASP A 63 5.68 1.69 -1.65
N MET A 64 5.91 1.62 -0.33
CA MET A 64 6.98 0.78 0.25
C MET A 64 6.41 -0.57 0.66
N GLY A 65 6.90 -1.66 0.04
CA GLY A 65 6.34 -3.00 0.20
C GLY A 65 5.06 -3.16 -0.60
N THR A 66 5.12 -2.84 -1.90
CA THR A 66 3.93 -2.70 -2.75
C THR A 66 3.19 -4.00 -3.04
N GLY A 67 3.83 -5.16 -2.77
CA GLY A 67 3.26 -6.46 -3.09
C GLY A 67 2.95 -6.60 -4.58
N THR A 68 1.71 -6.86 -4.90
CA THR A 68 1.23 -6.99 -6.29
C THR A 68 0.94 -5.65 -6.99
N GLY A 69 1.31 -4.51 -6.37
CA GLY A 69 1.16 -3.18 -6.96
C GLY A 69 -0.21 -2.54 -6.78
N ILE A 70 -1.02 -3.04 -5.85
CA ILE A 70 -2.41 -2.57 -5.65
C ILE A 70 -2.51 -1.10 -5.30
N ILE A 71 -1.68 -0.61 -4.36
CA ILE A 71 -1.75 0.78 -3.87
C ILE A 71 -1.36 1.78 -4.97
N PRO A 72 -0.21 1.68 -5.67
CA PRO A 72 0.14 2.59 -6.73
C PRO A 72 -0.87 2.60 -7.90
N ILE A 73 -1.45 1.43 -8.27
CA ILE A 73 -2.49 1.35 -9.30
C ILE A 73 -3.79 2.05 -8.84
N LEU A 74 -4.21 1.85 -7.58
CA LEU A 74 -5.38 2.53 -7.04
C LEU A 74 -5.16 4.04 -6.88
N LEU A 75 -3.97 4.48 -6.48
CA LEU A 75 -3.65 5.90 -6.36
C LEU A 75 -3.62 6.59 -7.73
N GLU A 76 -3.11 5.92 -8.75
CA GLU A 76 -3.20 6.41 -10.13
C GLU A 76 -4.65 6.57 -10.57
N ALA A 77 -5.51 5.58 -10.29
CA ALA A 77 -6.93 5.63 -10.65
C ALA A 77 -7.74 6.71 -9.89
N LYS A 78 -7.29 7.14 -8.72
CA LYS A 78 -8.03 8.02 -7.80
C LYS A 78 -7.49 9.45 -7.77
N THR A 79 -6.29 9.70 -8.27
CA THR A 79 -5.60 10.98 -8.09
C THR A 79 -4.92 11.45 -9.37
N GLU A 80 -4.47 12.68 -9.38
CA GLU A 80 -3.74 13.29 -10.51
C GLU A 80 -2.22 13.33 -10.27
N GLY A 81 -1.69 12.42 -9.46
CA GLY A 81 -0.25 12.30 -9.21
C GLY A 81 0.55 12.18 -10.52
N ARG A 82 1.76 12.72 -10.52
CA ARG A 82 2.61 12.69 -11.71
C ARG A 82 3.12 11.29 -12.00
N HIS A 83 3.58 10.59 -10.96
CA HIS A 83 4.19 9.28 -11.10
C HIS A 83 4.11 8.49 -9.80
N PHE A 84 3.91 7.18 -9.92
CA PHE A 84 3.75 6.26 -8.80
C PHE A 84 4.80 5.15 -8.91
N THR A 85 5.54 4.93 -7.84
CA THR A 85 6.58 3.89 -7.78
C THR A 85 6.22 2.90 -6.69
N GLY A 86 6.23 1.61 -7.00
CA GLY A 86 6.14 0.52 -6.01
C GLY A 86 7.51 -0.08 -5.77
N LEU A 87 7.92 -0.24 -4.51
CA LEU A 87 9.13 -0.96 -4.09
C LEU A 87 8.74 -2.28 -3.47
N GLU A 88 9.28 -3.40 -3.98
CA GLU A 88 8.96 -4.74 -3.51
C GLU A 88 10.22 -5.61 -3.49
N ILE A 89 10.44 -6.33 -2.39
CA ILE A 89 11.62 -7.20 -2.23
C ILE A 89 11.43 -8.59 -2.83
N GLN A 90 10.18 -9.03 -2.96
CA GLN A 90 9.85 -10.35 -3.50
C GLN A 90 9.75 -10.28 -5.03
N GLU A 91 10.69 -10.92 -5.72
CA GLU A 91 10.74 -10.99 -7.18
C GLU A 91 9.39 -11.39 -7.80
N GLU A 92 8.75 -12.45 -7.27
CA GLU A 92 7.47 -12.95 -7.78
C GLU A 92 6.31 -11.95 -7.61
N SER A 93 6.26 -11.22 -6.49
CA SER A 93 5.27 -10.17 -6.25
C SER A 93 5.52 -8.98 -7.15
N ALA A 94 6.77 -8.56 -7.29
CA ALA A 94 7.20 -7.51 -8.21
C ALA A 94 6.88 -7.85 -9.67
N ASP A 95 7.03 -9.11 -10.09
CA ASP A 95 6.64 -9.59 -11.43
C ASP A 95 5.11 -9.47 -11.64
N MET A 96 4.29 -9.96 -10.69
CA MET A 96 2.83 -9.79 -10.75
C MET A 96 2.44 -8.31 -10.83
N ALA A 97 3.11 -7.45 -10.05
CA ALA A 97 2.87 -6.01 -10.07
C ALA A 97 3.21 -5.39 -11.44
N ARG A 98 4.37 -5.71 -12.03
CA ARG A 98 4.76 -5.24 -13.38
C ARG A 98 3.77 -5.69 -14.45
N ARG A 99 3.32 -6.96 -14.41
CA ARG A 99 2.30 -7.47 -15.32
C ARG A 99 0.94 -6.81 -15.10
N SER A 100 0.58 -6.48 -13.86
CA SER A 100 -0.63 -5.70 -13.55
C SER A 100 -0.57 -4.28 -14.11
N VAL A 101 0.58 -3.61 -14.01
CA VAL A 101 0.82 -2.30 -14.64
C VAL A 101 0.65 -2.39 -16.18
N MET A 102 1.22 -3.41 -16.81
CA MET A 102 1.06 -3.63 -18.25
C MET A 102 -0.38 -3.95 -18.64
N LEU A 103 -1.08 -4.77 -17.85
CA LEU A 103 -2.48 -5.15 -18.09
C LEU A 103 -3.42 -3.94 -18.14
N ASN A 104 -3.09 -2.89 -17.37
CA ASN A 104 -3.86 -1.65 -17.29
C ASN A 104 -3.32 -0.53 -18.20
N ASN A 105 -2.29 -0.78 -19.00
CA ASN A 105 -1.61 0.22 -19.86
C ASN A 105 -1.06 1.42 -19.06
N LEU A 106 -0.53 1.18 -17.87
CA LEU A 106 -0.02 2.21 -16.95
C LEU A 106 1.49 2.42 -17.03
N GLN A 107 2.17 1.84 -18.03
CA GLN A 107 3.60 2.06 -18.26
C GLN A 107 3.87 3.56 -18.49
N GLY A 108 4.87 4.08 -17.80
CA GLY A 108 5.17 5.52 -17.81
C GLY A 108 4.41 6.34 -16.76
N LYS A 109 3.45 5.73 -16.05
CA LYS A 109 2.75 6.32 -14.89
C LYS A 109 3.04 5.56 -13.60
N VAL A 110 3.18 4.24 -13.69
CA VAL A 110 3.45 3.36 -12.56
C VAL A 110 4.67 2.51 -12.88
N ASP A 111 5.69 2.58 -12.04
CA ASP A 111 6.89 1.74 -12.10
C ASP A 111 7.01 0.84 -10.88
N ILE A 112 7.50 -0.39 -11.09
CA ILE A 112 7.76 -1.34 -10.02
C ILE A 112 9.26 -1.65 -9.97
N VAL A 113 9.85 -1.30 -8.84
CA VAL A 113 11.27 -1.50 -8.55
C VAL A 113 11.41 -2.65 -7.55
N GLU A 114 12.29 -3.60 -7.87
CA GLU A 114 12.65 -4.67 -6.96
C GLU A 114 13.76 -4.20 -6.03
N GLY A 115 13.54 -4.33 -4.71
CA GLY A 115 14.50 -3.89 -3.71
C GLY A 115 13.99 -3.95 -2.28
N ASP A 116 14.94 -3.83 -1.35
CA ASP A 116 14.66 -3.84 0.10
C ASP A 116 14.27 -2.43 0.55
N ILE A 117 13.20 -2.33 1.36
CA ILE A 117 12.77 -1.08 2.01
C ILE A 117 13.94 -0.43 2.77
N LYS A 118 14.80 -1.20 3.41
CA LYS A 118 15.97 -0.71 4.16
C LYS A 118 16.99 0.05 3.31
N GLU A 119 16.94 -0.15 2.00
CA GLU A 119 17.82 0.49 1.02
C GLU A 119 17.09 1.57 0.20
N ALA A 120 15.84 1.93 0.55
CA ALA A 120 15.03 2.83 -0.26
C ALA A 120 15.72 4.17 -0.52
N SER A 121 16.37 4.76 0.48
CA SER A 121 17.11 6.02 0.32
C SER A 121 18.39 5.88 -0.49
N HIS A 122 18.96 4.70 -0.60
CA HIS A 122 20.08 4.39 -1.49
C HIS A 122 19.61 4.17 -2.93
N ILE A 123 18.50 3.44 -3.11
CA ILE A 123 17.92 3.13 -4.42
C ILE A 123 17.40 4.41 -5.11
N PHE A 124 16.64 5.22 -4.41
CA PHE A 124 15.93 6.37 -4.99
C PHE A 124 16.57 7.73 -4.72
N GLY A 125 17.50 7.79 -3.77
CA GLY A 125 18.00 9.05 -3.24
C GLY A 125 17.14 9.62 -2.11
N LYS A 126 17.68 10.64 -1.43
CA LYS A 126 16.98 11.35 -0.33
C LYS A 126 16.16 12.53 -0.88
N ASN A 127 15.03 12.82 -0.24
CA ASN A 127 14.18 13.98 -0.57
C ASN A 127 13.65 13.96 -2.02
N VAL A 128 13.23 12.81 -2.51
CA VAL A 128 12.74 12.62 -3.89
C VAL A 128 11.22 12.65 -3.97
N PHE A 129 10.53 11.97 -3.04
CA PHE A 129 9.09 11.77 -3.09
C PHE A 129 8.31 12.83 -2.31
N ASN A 130 7.12 13.14 -2.78
CA ASN A 130 6.16 14.01 -2.10
C ASN A 130 5.27 13.22 -1.16
N VAL A 131 4.98 11.97 -1.53
CA VAL A 131 4.11 11.06 -0.79
C VAL A 131 4.80 9.70 -0.68
N VAL A 132 4.71 9.11 0.51
CA VAL A 132 5.06 7.72 0.77
C VAL A 132 3.83 7.03 1.33
N THR A 133 3.46 5.87 0.77
CA THR A 133 2.47 4.97 1.34
C THR A 133 3.15 3.70 1.84
N VAL A 134 2.62 3.11 2.88
CA VAL A 134 3.09 1.83 3.39
C VAL A 134 1.97 1.05 4.08
N ASN A 135 1.79 -0.18 3.64
CA ASN A 135 0.97 -1.19 4.28
C ASN A 135 1.90 -2.34 4.72
N PRO A 136 2.63 -2.16 5.83
CA PRO A 136 3.62 -3.14 6.23
C PRO A 136 2.94 -4.44 6.68
N PRO A 137 3.59 -5.61 6.52
CA PRO A 137 3.06 -6.85 7.08
C PRO A 137 2.87 -6.67 8.59
N TYR A 138 1.68 -7.01 9.07
CA TYR A 138 1.37 -6.90 10.50
C TYR A 138 2.09 -8.00 11.27
N MET A 139 3.13 -7.66 12.02
CA MET A 139 3.70 -8.56 13.01
C MET A 139 2.60 -8.94 14.01
N ASN A 140 2.23 -10.19 14.05
CA ASN A 140 1.54 -10.71 15.23
C ASN A 140 2.56 -10.65 16.35
N ASP A 141 2.32 -9.83 17.36
CA ASP A 141 3.11 -9.80 18.58
C ASP A 141 3.18 -11.22 19.13
N LEU A 142 4.31 -11.89 18.86
CA LEU A 142 4.62 -13.19 19.38
C LEU A 142 5.00 -13.06 20.86
N HIS A 143 4.09 -12.59 21.70
CA HIS A 143 4.04 -13.02 23.07
C HIS A 143 3.35 -14.40 23.11
N GLY A 144 4.09 -15.42 22.69
CA GLY A 144 3.90 -16.78 23.19
C GLY A 144 3.02 -17.76 22.39
N ILE A 145 2.44 -17.43 21.23
CA ILE A 145 1.70 -18.44 20.46
C ILE A 145 2.22 -18.45 19.02
N LYS A 146 3.14 -19.38 18.73
CA LYS A 146 3.44 -19.77 17.35
C LYS A 146 2.18 -20.39 16.77
N ASN A 147 1.49 -19.70 15.87
CA ASN A 147 0.46 -20.31 15.07
C ASN A 147 1.15 -21.20 14.03
N PRO A 148 1.05 -22.55 14.12
CA PRO A 148 1.78 -23.45 13.23
C PRO A 148 1.33 -23.36 11.77
N ASP A 149 0.19 -22.72 11.49
CA ASP A 149 -0.41 -22.62 10.16
C ASP A 149 -0.13 -21.31 9.43
N MET A 150 0.72 -20.43 10.00
CA MET A 150 1.12 -19.22 9.25
C MET A 150 2.01 -19.60 8.06
N PRO A 151 1.73 -19.10 6.85
CA PRO A 151 2.61 -19.30 5.72
C PRO A 151 4.03 -18.83 6.05
N LYS A 152 5.00 -19.70 5.90
CA LYS A 152 6.44 -19.44 6.18
C LYS A 152 6.98 -18.19 5.48
N ALA A 153 6.34 -17.76 4.41
CA ALA A 153 6.64 -16.54 3.67
C ALA A 153 6.38 -15.28 4.51
N ILE A 154 5.22 -15.17 5.19
CA ILE A 154 4.88 -14.00 6.03
C ILE A 154 5.85 -13.88 7.20
N ALA A 155 6.16 -14.98 7.88
CA ALA A 155 7.11 -15.01 8.98
C ALA A 155 8.55 -14.61 8.58
N ARG A 156 8.97 -14.85 7.31
CA ARG A 156 10.29 -14.44 6.80
C ARG A 156 10.37 -12.94 6.51
N HIS A 157 9.28 -12.30 6.09
CA HIS A 157 9.27 -10.87 5.79
C HIS A 157 9.34 -10.01 7.05
N GLU A 158 8.72 -10.46 8.13
CA GLU A 158 8.74 -9.79 9.44
C GLU A 158 10.14 -9.75 10.09
N VAL A 159 10.99 -10.73 9.76
CA VAL A 159 12.40 -10.76 10.20
C VAL A 159 13.27 -9.79 9.41
N LEU A 160 12.82 -9.36 8.22
CA LEU A 160 13.64 -8.60 7.27
C LEU A 160 13.52 -7.08 7.40
N CYS A 161 12.39 -6.53 7.87
CA CYS A 161 12.16 -5.09 7.96
C CYS A 161 11.34 -4.72 9.20
N THR A 162 11.91 -3.88 10.08
CA THR A 162 11.24 -3.40 11.28
C THR A 162 10.40 -2.15 11.00
N LEU A 163 9.45 -1.82 11.89
CA LEU A 163 8.73 -0.55 11.83
C LEU A 163 9.68 0.65 11.83
N GLU A 164 10.75 0.58 12.59
CA GLU A 164 11.81 1.61 12.64
C GLU A 164 12.47 1.80 11.27
N ASP A 165 12.80 0.70 10.56
CA ASP A 165 13.37 0.76 9.20
C ASP A 165 12.43 1.42 8.21
N VAL A 166 11.16 1.03 8.24
CA VAL A 166 10.11 1.61 7.37
C VAL A 166 9.99 3.11 7.57
N VAL A 167 9.89 3.55 8.83
CA VAL A 167 9.71 4.97 9.15
C VAL A 167 10.98 5.77 8.84
N ARG A 168 12.18 5.22 9.14
CA ARG A 168 13.47 5.84 8.84
C ARG A 168 13.64 6.09 7.34
N GLU A 169 13.48 5.04 6.55
CA GLU A 169 13.68 5.13 5.10
C GLU A 169 12.58 5.97 4.44
N GLY A 170 11.31 5.82 4.86
CA GLY A 170 10.24 6.68 4.39
C GLY A 170 10.49 8.16 4.67
N ALA A 171 10.99 8.49 5.86
CA ALA A 171 11.40 9.85 6.18
C ALA A 171 12.58 10.32 5.33
N ALA A 172 13.55 9.43 5.03
CA ALA A 172 14.74 9.80 4.26
C ALA A 172 14.38 10.13 2.79
N VAL A 173 13.52 9.34 2.16
CA VAL A 173 13.12 9.54 0.75
C VAL A 173 12.11 10.68 0.56
N LEU A 174 11.35 11.05 1.59
CA LEU A 174 10.39 12.15 1.54
C LEU A 174 11.09 13.51 1.42
N LYS A 175 10.55 14.39 0.60
CA LYS A 175 10.87 15.83 0.58
C LYS A 175 10.45 16.50 1.88
N GLN A 176 10.98 17.68 2.15
CA GLN A 176 10.45 18.56 3.20
C GLN A 176 8.97 18.86 2.92
N ASN A 177 8.12 18.79 3.93
CA ASN A 177 6.66 18.85 3.83
C ASN A 177 6.03 17.70 3.02
N GLY A 178 6.77 16.65 2.72
CA GLY A 178 6.23 15.42 2.18
C GLY A 178 5.43 14.66 3.23
N ARG A 179 4.52 13.80 2.79
CA ARG A 179 3.56 13.10 3.65
C ARG A 179 3.79 11.60 3.58
N MET A 180 3.75 10.96 4.76
CA MET A 180 3.73 9.51 4.88
C MET A 180 2.33 9.06 5.29
N TYR A 181 1.79 8.09 4.60
CA TYR A 181 0.52 7.43 4.92
C TYR A 181 0.78 5.98 5.28
N MET A 182 0.25 5.54 6.42
CA MET A 182 0.42 4.18 6.92
C MET A 182 -0.92 3.61 7.36
N VAL A 183 -1.18 2.35 7.06
CA VAL A 183 -2.21 1.55 7.72
C VAL A 183 -1.55 0.56 8.65
N HIS A 184 -2.09 0.36 9.85
CA HIS A 184 -1.53 -0.58 10.82
C HIS A 184 -2.58 -1.04 11.84
N ARG A 185 -2.17 -1.92 12.76
CA ARG A 185 -3.00 -2.34 13.90
C ARG A 185 -3.00 -1.28 15.01
N PRO A 186 -4.17 -0.98 15.64
CA PRO A 186 -4.30 0.09 16.63
C PRO A 186 -3.42 -0.10 17.87
N HIS A 187 -3.18 -1.33 18.31
CA HIS A 187 -2.37 -1.60 19.50
C HIS A 187 -0.90 -1.15 19.35
N ARG A 188 -0.42 -0.97 18.12
CA ARG A 188 0.93 -0.45 17.84
C ARG A 188 1.00 1.07 17.68
N LEU A 189 -0.13 1.78 17.85
CA LEU A 189 -0.21 3.21 17.59
C LEU A 189 0.86 4.03 18.34
N VAL A 190 1.10 3.72 19.60
CA VAL A 190 2.11 4.44 20.42
C VAL A 190 3.50 4.24 19.85
N GLU A 191 3.87 3.02 19.51
CA GLU A 191 5.16 2.70 18.89
C GLU A 191 5.34 3.41 17.55
N ILE A 192 4.29 3.41 16.71
CA ILE A 192 4.28 4.09 15.41
C ILE A 192 4.53 5.60 15.59
N ILE A 193 3.79 6.25 16.49
CA ILE A 193 3.94 7.68 16.77
C ILE A 193 5.36 7.99 17.26
N GLN A 194 5.90 7.17 18.17
CA GLN A 194 7.27 7.34 18.67
C GLN A 194 8.32 7.20 17.56
N ALA A 195 8.18 6.19 16.69
CA ALA A 195 9.05 6.03 15.54
C ALA A 195 8.94 7.22 14.57
N MET A 196 7.72 7.63 14.21
CA MET A 196 7.49 8.76 13.31
C MET A 196 8.10 10.06 13.84
N THR A 197 7.85 10.41 15.10
CA THR A 197 8.38 11.67 15.70
C THR A 197 9.89 11.66 15.80
N ARG A 198 10.52 10.50 16.08
CA ARG A 198 11.98 10.34 16.08
C ARG A 198 12.62 10.73 14.74
N TYR A 199 11.96 10.41 13.63
CA TYR A 199 12.42 10.73 12.28
C TYR A 199 11.79 12.00 11.69
N LYS A 200 11.25 12.89 12.55
CA LYS A 200 10.66 14.19 12.15
C LYS A 200 9.44 14.05 11.24
N LEU A 201 8.75 12.94 11.32
CA LEU A 201 7.43 12.75 10.73
C LEU A 201 6.39 13.05 11.81
N GLU A 202 5.76 14.20 11.72
CA GLU A 202 4.75 14.62 12.70
C GLU A 202 3.37 14.13 12.31
N PRO A 203 2.70 13.29 13.14
CA PRO A 203 1.34 12.83 12.87
C PRO A 203 0.36 14.00 12.69
N LYS A 204 -0.46 13.96 11.65
CA LYS A 204 -1.40 15.02 11.28
C LYS A 204 -2.84 14.58 11.28
N ARG A 205 -3.10 13.37 10.79
CA ARG A 205 -4.44 12.77 10.81
C ARG A 205 -4.34 11.33 11.28
N ILE A 206 -5.29 10.94 12.08
CA ILE A 206 -5.49 9.55 12.52
C ILE A 206 -6.95 9.21 12.30
N ARG A 207 -7.22 8.07 11.67
CA ARG A 207 -8.55 7.54 11.49
C ARG A 207 -8.59 6.07 11.90
N PHE A 208 -9.47 5.74 12.84
CA PHE A 208 -9.69 4.34 13.24
C PHE A 208 -10.70 3.68 12.32
N VAL A 209 -10.50 2.39 12.04
CA VAL A 209 -11.39 1.57 11.25
C VAL A 209 -11.96 0.47 12.14
N HIS A 210 -13.28 0.41 12.21
CA HIS A 210 -14.03 -0.55 13.02
C HIS A 210 -14.73 -1.55 12.10
N PRO A 211 -14.67 -2.86 12.39
CA PRO A 211 -15.44 -3.84 11.62
C PRO A 211 -16.95 -3.58 11.74
N TYR A 212 -17.42 -3.30 12.95
CA TYR A 212 -18.80 -2.91 13.28
C TYR A 212 -18.77 -1.74 14.26
N ARG A 213 -19.87 -0.99 14.34
CA ARG A 213 -19.97 0.21 15.17
C ARG A 213 -19.73 -0.05 16.66
N ASP A 214 -20.10 -1.25 17.14
CA ASP A 214 -19.98 -1.70 18.53
C ASP A 214 -18.72 -2.53 18.81
N LYS A 215 -17.84 -2.68 17.83
CA LYS A 215 -16.58 -3.43 17.96
C LYS A 215 -15.39 -2.50 18.05
N GLU A 216 -14.34 -2.97 18.67
CA GLU A 216 -13.06 -2.25 18.73
C GLU A 216 -12.48 -2.05 17.32
N ALA A 217 -11.71 -0.97 17.15
CA ALA A 217 -10.99 -0.73 15.91
C ALA A 217 -9.99 -1.86 15.65
N ASN A 218 -9.95 -2.37 14.43
CA ASN A 218 -9.01 -3.39 13.99
C ASN A 218 -7.90 -2.86 13.07
N MET A 219 -8.06 -1.63 12.56
CA MET A 219 -7.05 -0.91 11.80
C MET A 219 -7.00 0.56 12.22
N VAL A 220 -5.86 1.19 11.97
CA VAL A 220 -5.65 2.63 12.10
C VAL A 220 -4.94 3.15 10.86
N LEU A 221 -5.45 4.24 10.31
CA LEU A 221 -4.87 4.99 9.21
C LEU A 221 -4.19 6.22 9.79
N ILE A 222 -2.95 6.48 9.40
CA ILE A 222 -2.12 7.56 9.94
C ILE A 222 -1.52 8.35 8.79
N GLU A 223 -1.66 9.67 8.85
CA GLU A 223 -0.90 10.61 8.02
C GLU A 223 0.12 11.34 8.89
N ALA A 224 1.38 11.38 8.45
CA ALA A 224 2.43 12.16 9.09
C ALA A 224 3.12 13.07 8.08
N LEU A 225 3.49 14.27 8.52
CA LEU A 225 4.13 15.31 7.71
C LEU A 225 5.60 15.46 8.09
N LYS A 226 6.51 15.38 7.14
CA LYS A 226 7.94 15.59 7.37
C LYS A 226 8.23 17.04 7.73
N GLY A 227 8.80 17.26 8.92
CA GLY A 227 9.07 18.59 9.47
C GLY A 227 7.83 19.37 9.88
N GLY A 228 6.69 18.68 10.07
CA GLY A 228 5.45 19.27 10.57
C GLY A 228 5.59 19.78 12.00
N LYS A 229 4.71 20.72 12.38
CA LYS A 229 4.52 21.15 13.78
C LYS A 229 3.48 20.25 14.44
N SER A 230 3.49 20.15 15.76
CA SER A 230 2.47 19.42 16.55
C SER A 230 1.04 19.82 16.14
N MET A 231 0.13 19.01 16.43
CA MET A 231 -1.33 19.02 16.20
C MET A 231 -1.78 17.87 15.29
N VAL A 232 -2.36 16.89 15.92
CA VAL A 232 -2.99 15.76 15.25
C VAL A 232 -4.53 15.95 15.26
N LYS A 233 -5.17 15.64 14.13
CA LYS A 233 -6.62 15.53 14.02
C LYS A 233 -6.99 14.05 14.08
N VAL A 234 -7.85 13.68 15.02
CA VAL A 234 -8.51 12.37 15.00
C VAL A 234 -9.81 12.55 14.24
N GLU A 235 -9.97 11.81 13.16
CA GLU A 235 -11.16 11.85 12.31
C GLU A 235 -12.26 10.93 12.86
N GLU A 236 -13.50 11.13 12.41
CA GLU A 236 -14.58 10.19 12.68
C GLU A 236 -14.19 8.78 12.24
N PRO A 237 -14.46 7.74 13.05
CA PRO A 237 -14.10 6.39 12.70
C PRO A 237 -14.82 5.92 11.44
N LEU A 238 -14.14 5.12 10.61
CA LEU A 238 -14.76 4.42 9.51
C LEU A 238 -15.32 3.09 10.02
N VAL A 239 -16.59 2.84 9.76
CA VAL A 239 -17.24 1.56 10.06
C VAL A 239 -17.38 0.75 8.78
N VAL A 240 -16.89 -0.49 8.79
CA VAL A 240 -16.87 -1.36 7.61
C VAL A 240 -18.24 -1.93 7.30
N TYR A 241 -18.88 -2.54 8.31
CA TYR A 241 -20.15 -3.24 8.14
C TYR A 241 -21.25 -2.54 8.93
N LYS A 242 -22.40 -2.31 8.27
CA LYS A 242 -23.63 -1.84 8.95
C LYS A 242 -24.47 -3.01 9.47
N ASP A 243 -24.31 -4.20 8.89
CA ASP A 243 -24.94 -5.46 9.29
C ASP A 243 -24.08 -6.63 8.82
N VAL A 244 -24.44 -7.87 9.15
CA VAL A 244 -23.71 -9.09 8.76
C VAL A 244 -23.54 -9.14 7.24
N ASN A 245 -22.31 -9.10 6.78
CA ASN A 245 -21.92 -9.09 5.35
C ASN A 245 -22.50 -7.92 4.52
N VAL A 246 -22.93 -6.83 5.17
CA VAL A 246 -23.45 -5.64 4.49
C VAL A 246 -22.53 -4.45 4.76
N TYR A 247 -21.85 -3.99 3.75
CA TYR A 247 -20.95 -2.82 3.85
C TYR A 247 -21.73 -1.52 4.10
N THR A 248 -21.06 -0.57 4.76
CA THR A 248 -21.57 0.80 4.90
C THR A 248 -21.51 1.53 3.55
N GLU A 249 -22.33 2.54 3.38
CA GLU A 249 -22.31 3.40 2.17
C GLU A 249 -20.98 4.12 2.02
N GLU A 250 -20.39 4.55 3.14
CA GLU A 250 -19.07 5.18 3.13
C GLU A 250 -18.01 4.23 2.56
N LEU A 251 -17.98 2.97 3.01
CA LEU A 251 -17.03 2.00 2.47
C LEU A 251 -17.27 1.75 0.98
N LEU A 252 -18.51 1.56 0.55
CA LEU A 252 -18.85 1.33 -0.86
C LEU A 252 -18.37 2.49 -1.74
N ALA A 253 -18.54 3.74 -1.29
CA ALA A 253 -18.05 4.91 -2.00
C ALA A 253 -16.51 4.91 -2.18
N LEU A 254 -15.74 4.36 -1.24
CA LEU A 254 -14.28 4.22 -1.37
C LEU A 254 -13.87 3.20 -2.45
N TYR A 255 -14.74 2.21 -2.72
CA TYR A 255 -14.55 1.25 -3.82
C TYR A 255 -15.01 1.78 -5.18
N GLY A 256 -15.79 2.86 -5.23
CA GLY A 256 -16.25 3.48 -6.47
C GLY A 256 -17.67 3.10 -6.86
N ASN A 257 -18.43 2.55 -5.94
CA ASN A 257 -19.85 2.23 -6.07
C ASN A 257 -20.75 3.33 -5.47
#